data_21a587f3d269d03c0f7e864835f6f281
#
_entry.id   21a587f3d269d03c0f7e864835f6f281
#
_cell.length_a   1.000
_cell.length_b   1.000
_cell.length_c   1.000
_cell.angle_alpha   90.00
_cell.angle_beta   90.00
_cell.angle_gamma   90.00
#
_symmetry.space_group_name_H-M   'P 1'
#
loop_
_entity.id
_entity.type
_entity.pdbx_description
1 polymer ?
#
loop_
_entity_poly.entity_id
_entity_poly.type
_entity_poly.pdbx_seq_one_letter_code
_entity_poly.pdbx_strand_id
1 'polypeptide(L)'
;NVLNPDYKEQYLNVYQKVALIAMCMDILIRENSNGQKGILSLMQELSKEYGTTKAFKDEELFDKITALTYPAVGEFLKNHVAGETPIPYEQYFAKMGVTEATIEIAGNPFLKGQTQPYITVNPATKEIMILPDTELNVFMTTLGLKNNDTLLAFNGKDYNLDNIYDLIMASINWKDGDAMTVKFKRDGKEQTVKGKVVMPKEK
;
A
#
# COMPACT_ATOMS: atom_id res chain seq x y z
N ASN A 1 8.03 -22.98 8.20
CA ASN A 1 6.70 -23.41 8.68
C ASN A 1 5.96 -22.18 9.20
N VAL A 2 4.80 -21.86 8.62
CA VAL A 2 3.96 -20.69 8.98
C VAL A 2 3.51 -20.67 10.44
N LEU A 3 3.61 -21.81 11.12
CA LEU A 3 3.27 -21.94 12.53
C LEU A 3 4.44 -21.57 13.46
N ASN A 4 5.63 -21.32 12.90
CA ASN A 4 6.77 -20.84 13.71
C ASN A 4 6.53 -19.37 14.10
N PRO A 5 6.68 -18.99 15.37
CA PRO A 5 6.54 -17.61 15.85
C PRO A 5 7.34 -16.58 15.04
N ASP A 6 8.51 -16.95 14.54
CA ASP A 6 9.41 -16.08 13.74
C ASP A 6 8.78 -15.63 12.39
N TYR A 7 7.76 -16.36 11.92
CA TYR A 7 7.05 -16.05 10.67
C TYR A 7 5.64 -15.50 10.86
N LYS A 8 5.26 -15.19 12.10
CA LYS A 8 3.91 -14.69 12.43
C LYS A 8 3.52 -13.45 11.64
N GLU A 9 4.46 -12.53 11.46
CA GLU A 9 4.23 -11.29 10.70
C GLU A 9 4.13 -11.51 9.19
N GLN A 10 4.57 -12.66 8.70
CA GLN A 10 4.50 -13.03 7.28
C GLN A 10 3.23 -13.83 6.93
N TYR A 11 2.31 -14.00 7.89
CA TYR A 11 1.10 -14.79 7.68
C TYR A 11 0.26 -14.31 6.50
N LEU A 12 0.11 -13.01 6.33
CA LEU A 12 -0.60 -12.42 5.17
C LEU A 12 0.11 -12.71 3.85
N ASN A 13 1.45 -12.77 3.86
CA ASN A 13 2.23 -13.09 2.67
C ASN A 13 1.95 -14.50 2.15
N VAL A 14 1.61 -15.46 3.02
CA VAL A 14 1.28 -16.82 2.60
C VAL A 14 0.09 -16.81 1.63
N TYR A 15 -0.98 -16.11 1.93
CA TYR A 15 -2.15 -16.06 1.08
C TYR A 15 -1.93 -15.20 -0.17
N GLN A 16 -1.44 -13.99 0.00
CA GLN A 16 -1.26 -13.03 -1.10
C GLN A 16 -0.18 -13.51 -2.08
N LYS A 17 0.97 -13.95 -1.56
CA LYS A 17 2.08 -14.41 -2.40
C LYS A 17 1.72 -15.69 -3.15
N VAL A 18 1.01 -16.64 -2.52
CA VAL A 18 0.56 -17.86 -3.19
C VAL A 18 -0.42 -17.56 -4.32
N ALA A 19 -1.35 -16.61 -4.12
CA ALA A 19 -2.26 -16.19 -5.19
C ALA A 19 -1.51 -15.58 -6.38
N LEU A 20 -0.49 -14.73 -6.14
CA LEU A 20 0.34 -14.16 -7.20
C LEU A 20 1.20 -15.20 -7.91
N ILE A 21 1.76 -16.18 -7.18
CA ILE A 21 2.48 -17.32 -7.78
C ILE A 21 1.54 -18.10 -8.70
N ALA A 22 0.34 -18.45 -8.23
CA ALA A 22 -0.64 -19.18 -9.02
C ALA A 22 -1.06 -18.40 -10.27
N MET A 23 -1.21 -17.09 -10.18
CA MET A 23 -1.49 -16.22 -11.34
C MET A 23 -0.34 -16.25 -12.36
N CYS A 24 0.92 -16.13 -11.92
CA CYS A 24 2.07 -16.22 -12.83
C CYS A 24 2.14 -17.59 -13.53
N MET A 25 1.86 -18.67 -12.78
CA MET A 25 1.78 -20.01 -13.35
C MET A 25 0.63 -20.12 -14.36
N ASP A 26 -0.55 -19.56 -14.06
CA ASP A 26 -1.69 -19.57 -14.99
C ASP A 26 -1.34 -18.89 -16.31
N ILE A 27 -0.67 -17.71 -16.23
CA ILE A 27 -0.22 -16.98 -17.42
C ILE A 27 0.78 -17.81 -18.23
N LEU A 28 1.77 -18.45 -17.60
CA LEU A 28 2.73 -19.31 -18.29
C LEU A 28 2.07 -20.52 -18.95
N ILE A 29 1.13 -21.17 -18.26
CA ILE A 29 0.41 -22.31 -18.81
C ILE A 29 -0.44 -21.88 -20.01
N ARG A 30 -1.14 -20.75 -19.92
CA ARG A 30 -1.95 -20.21 -21.02
C ARG A 30 -1.10 -19.83 -22.22
N GLU A 31 0.01 -19.15 -21.99
CA GLU A 31 0.94 -18.75 -23.04
C GLU A 31 1.45 -19.98 -23.83
N ASN A 32 1.92 -21.00 -23.11
CA ASN A 32 2.46 -22.22 -23.74
C ASN A 32 1.39 -23.15 -24.35
N SER A 33 0.13 -22.99 -23.95
CA SER A 33 -1.00 -23.78 -24.49
C SER A 33 -1.84 -23.03 -25.52
N ASN A 34 -1.43 -21.83 -25.95
CA ASN A 34 -2.27 -20.95 -26.76
C ASN A 34 -3.66 -20.71 -26.14
N GLY A 35 -3.72 -20.54 -24.83
CA GLY A 35 -4.94 -20.27 -24.07
C GLY A 35 -5.80 -21.51 -23.75
N GLN A 36 -5.40 -22.71 -24.18
CA GLN A 36 -6.22 -23.92 -24.03
C GLN A 36 -6.22 -24.50 -22.61
N LYS A 37 -5.14 -24.25 -21.84
CA LYS A 37 -4.97 -24.72 -20.47
C LYS A 37 -4.65 -23.54 -19.54
N GLY A 38 -4.89 -23.72 -18.25
CA GLY A 38 -4.55 -22.80 -17.20
C GLY A 38 -4.34 -23.53 -15.88
N ILE A 39 -4.22 -22.78 -14.78
CA ILE A 39 -4.00 -23.35 -13.45
C ILE A 39 -5.11 -24.31 -13.03
N LEU A 40 -6.36 -24.06 -13.43
CA LEU A 40 -7.48 -24.96 -13.15
C LEU A 40 -7.29 -26.31 -13.81
N SER A 41 -6.80 -26.35 -15.06
CA SER A 41 -6.49 -27.60 -15.75
C SER A 41 -5.43 -28.40 -15.01
N LEU A 42 -4.37 -27.73 -14.51
CA LEU A 42 -3.34 -28.36 -13.68
C LEU A 42 -3.93 -28.95 -12.40
N MET A 43 -4.77 -28.19 -11.70
CA MET A 43 -5.41 -28.67 -10.47
C MET A 43 -6.31 -29.89 -10.73
N GLN A 44 -7.02 -29.92 -11.85
CA GLN A 44 -7.83 -31.08 -12.28
C GLN A 44 -6.95 -32.28 -12.54
N GLU A 45 -5.82 -32.14 -13.22
CA GLU A 45 -4.89 -33.25 -13.47
C GLU A 45 -4.26 -33.77 -12.17
N LEU A 46 -3.82 -32.87 -11.28
CA LEU A 46 -3.28 -33.26 -9.96
C LEU A 46 -4.33 -34.00 -9.12
N SER A 47 -5.60 -33.56 -9.16
CA SER A 47 -6.68 -34.19 -8.39
C SER A 47 -7.07 -35.60 -8.87
N LYS A 48 -6.71 -36.00 -10.09
CA LYS A 48 -6.89 -37.36 -10.55
C LYS A 48 -5.92 -38.35 -9.89
N GLU A 49 -4.75 -37.84 -9.49
CA GLU A 49 -3.70 -38.67 -8.91
C GLU A 49 -3.62 -38.56 -7.40
N TYR A 50 -3.79 -37.34 -6.88
CA TYR A 50 -3.64 -37.04 -5.47
C TYR A 50 -4.98 -36.63 -4.84
N GLY A 51 -5.18 -37.00 -3.57
CA GLY A 51 -6.41 -36.67 -2.85
C GLY A 51 -6.46 -37.36 -1.49
N THR A 52 -7.64 -37.71 -1.04
CA THR A 52 -7.86 -38.35 0.28
C THR A 52 -7.15 -39.70 0.46
N THR A 53 -6.89 -40.42 -0.62
CA THR A 53 -6.29 -41.76 -0.59
C THR A 53 -4.81 -41.79 -0.94
N LYS A 54 -4.30 -40.74 -1.61
CA LYS A 54 -2.90 -40.65 -2.03
C LYS A 54 -2.39 -39.22 -1.82
N ALA A 55 -1.48 -39.04 -0.88
CA ALA A 55 -0.77 -37.81 -0.69
C ALA A 55 0.34 -37.61 -1.73
N PHE A 56 0.68 -36.37 -2.06
CA PHE A 56 1.91 -36.06 -2.79
C PHE A 56 3.09 -35.94 -1.82
N LYS A 57 4.30 -36.04 -2.36
CA LYS A 57 5.53 -35.69 -1.65
C LYS A 57 6.03 -34.34 -2.13
N ASP A 58 6.43 -33.50 -1.20
CA ASP A 58 6.87 -32.13 -1.50
C ASP A 58 8.04 -32.12 -2.48
N GLU A 59 8.98 -33.04 -2.33
CA GLU A 59 10.19 -33.16 -3.16
C GLU A 59 9.89 -33.52 -4.63
N GLU A 60 8.78 -34.20 -4.88
CA GLU A 60 8.37 -34.67 -6.22
C GLU A 60 7.39 -33.69 -6.90
N LEU A 61 6.82 -32.73 -6.14
CA LEU A 61 5.68 -31.92 -6.62
C LEU A 61 6.06 -31.02 -7.79
N PHE A 62 7.22 -30.37 -7.76
CA PHE A 62 7.64 -29.45 -8.82
C PHE A 62 7.93 -30.18 -10.15
N ASP A 63 8.57 -31.33 -10.07
CA ASP A 63 8.81 -32.15 -11.26
C ASP A 63 7.49 -32.67 -11.84
N LYS A 64 6.55 -33.05 -10.98
CA LYS A 64 5.22 -33.48 -11.39
C LYS A 64 4.44 -32.34 -12.06
N ILE A 65 4.44 -31.13 -11.48
CA ILE A 65 3.80 -29.95 -12.08
C ILE A 65 4.44 -29.65 -13.44
N THR A 66 5.77 -29.72 -13.53
CA THR A 66 6.49 -29.49 -14.78
C THR A 66 6.09 -30.50 -15.86
N ALA A 67 5.99 -31.77 -15.50
CA ALA A 67 5.60 -32.84 -16.43
C ALA A 67 4.14 -32.71 -16.91
N LEU A 68 3.25 -32.19 -16.05
CA LEU A 68 1.83 -31.97 -16.41
C LEU A 68 1.59 -30.67 -17.18
N THR A 69 2.57 -29.77 -17.16
CA THR A 69 2.48 -28.46 -17.79
C THR A 69 3.58 -28.25 -18.83
N TYR A 70 4.51 -27.34 -18.57
CA TYR A 70 5.56 -26.93 -19.50
C TYR A 70 6.88 -26.68 -18.77
N PRO A 71 8.05 -26.84 -19.44
CA PRO A 71 9.35 -26.56 -18.84
C PRO A 71 9.45 -25.14 -18.23
N ALA A 72 8.85 -24.15 -18.87
CA ALA A 72 8.81 -22.76 -18.36
C ALA A 72 8.17 -22.64 -16.98
N VAL A 73 7.18 -23.47 -16.66
CA VAL A 73 6.55 -23.52 -15.33
C VAL A 73 7.53 -24.13 -14.31
N GLY A 74 8.26 -25.17 -14.71
CA GLY A 74 9.29 -25.78 -13.86
C GLY A 74 10.45 -24.80 -13.55
N GLU A 75 10.91 -24.06 -14.54
CA GLU A 75 11.91 -23.01 -14.35
C GLU A 75 11.42 -21.91 -13.41
N PHE A 76 10.17 -21.47 -13.58
CA PHE A 76 9.55 -20.52 -12.69
C PHE A 76 9.53 -21.02 -11.23
N LEU A 77 9.07 -22.25 -11.01
CA LEU A 77 9.04 -22.85 -9.67
C LEU A 77 10.43 -22.95 -9.05
N LYS A 78 11.41 -23.40 -9.82
CA LYS A 78 12.79 -23.56 -9.37
C LYS A 78 13.43 -22.21 -9.00
N ASN A 79 13.25 -21.20 -9.83
CA ASN A 79 13.94 -19.91 -9.64
C ASN A 79 13.25 -19.00 -8.63
N HIS A 80 11.91 -18.98 -8.62
CA HIS A 80 11.14 -17.97 -7.90
C HIS A 80 10.37 -18.52 -6.69
N VAL A 81 10.17 -19.84 -6.59
CA VAL A 81 9.44 -20.46 -5.48
C VAL A 81 10.41 -21.21 -4.56
N ALA A 82 11.26 -22.09 -5.11
CA ALA A 82 12.30 -22.78 -4.35
C ALA A 82 13.57 -21.94 -4.22
N GLY A 83 13.88 -21.11 -5.21
CA GLY A 83 15.02 -20.21 -5.22
C GLY A 83 14.72 -18.84 -4.64
N GLU A 84 15.73 -17.98 -4.67
CA GLU A 84 15.68 -16.64 -4.08
C GLU A 84 15.47 -15.53 -5.12
N THR A 85 15.33 -15.87 -6.41
CA THR A 85 15.15 -14.88 -7.47
C THR A 85 13.77 -14.22 -7.34
N PRO A 86 13.68 -12.88 -7.23
CA PRO A 86 12.40 -12.18 -7.19
C PRO A 86 11.55 -12.47 -8.43
N ILE A 87 10.23 -12.57 -8.24
CA ILE A 87 9.30 -12.73 -9.36
C ILE A 87 9.21 -11.41 -10.13
N PRO A 88 9.47 -11.38 -11.44
CA PRO A 88 9.36 -10.17 -12.26
C PRO A 88 7.89 -9.92 -12.64
N TYR A 89 7.08 -9.50 -11.67
CA TYR A 89 5.62 -9.34 -11.83
C TYR A 89 5.22 -8.47 -13.02
N GLU A 90 5.97 -7.41 -13.30
CA GLU A 90 5.72 -6.52 -14.44
C GLU A 90 5.64 -7.28 -15.78
N GLN A 91 6.52 -8.28 -15.97
CA GLN A 91 6.55 -9.08 -17.21
C GLN A 91 5.28 -9.93 -17.36
N TYR A 92 4.75 -10.44 -16.24
CA TYR A 92 3.50 -11.20 -16.23
C TYR A 92 2.29 -10.30 -16.44
N PHE A 93 2.24 -9.15 -15.76
CA PHE A 93 1.16 -8.17 -15.93
C PHE A 93 1.11 -7.62 -17.36
N ALA A 94 2.26 -7.33 -17.95
CA ALA A 94 2.35 -6.86 -19.33
C ALA A 94 1.70 -7.84 -20.34
N LYS A 95 1.81 -9.16 -20.11
CA LYS A 95 1.16 -10.20 -20.94
C LYS A 95 -0.37 -10.14 -20.85
N MET A 96 -0.92 -9.58 -19.79
CA MET A 96 -2.35 -9.34 -19.60
C MET A 96 -2.81 -7.94 -20.02
N GLY A 97 -1.92 -7.13 -20.60
CA GLY A 97 -2.20 -5.73 -20.94
C GLY A 97 -2.23 -4.79 -19.75
N VAL A 98 -1.71 -5.21 -18.59
CA VAL A 98 -1.60 -4.38 -17.39
C VAL A 98 -0.17 -3.87 -17.29
N THR A 99 -0.01 -2.56 -17.15
CA THR A 99 1.29 -1.90 -16.96
C THR A 99 1.32 -1.17 -15.63
N GLU A 100 2.45 -1.22 -14.95
CA GLU A 100 2.68 -0.40 -13.78
C GLU A 100 2.95 1.04 -14.21
N ALA A 101 2.29 1.99 -13.56
CA ALA A 101 2.55 3.40 -13.73
C ALA A 101 2.57 4.08 -12.36
N THR A 102 3.60 4.89 -12.12
CA THR A 102 3.62 5.77 -10.96
C THR A 102 2.76 6.99 -11.29
N ILE A 103 1.70 7.19 -10.52
CA ILE A 103 0.87 8.39 -10.63
C ILE A 103 1.07 9.26 -9.39
N GLU A 104 1.15 10.57 -9.60
CA GLU A 104 1.09 11.51 -8.49
C GLU A 104 -0.38 11.75 -8.15
N ILE A 105 -0.74 11.55 -6.90
CA ILE A 105 -2.05 11.87 -6.35
C ILE A 105 -1.95 13.01 -5.34
N ALA A 106 -3.01 13.78 -5.19
CA ALA A 106 -3.07 14.78 -4.14
C ALA A 106 -3.08 14.07 -2.79
N GLY A 107 -2.09 14.38 -1.97
CA GLY A 107 -2.02 13.93 -0.58
C GLY A 107 -2.90 14.78 0.32
N ASN A 108 -3.03 14.38 1.58
CA ASN A 108 -3.76 15.14 2.58
C ASN A 108 -2.80 16.08 3.36
N PRO A 109 -3.16 17.34 3.63
CA PRO A 109 -2.34 18.25 4.43
C PRO A 109 -1.99 17.74 5.82
N PHE A 110 -2.81 16.88 6.41
CA PHE A 110 -2.67 16.42 7.80
C PHE A 110 -2.30 14.95 7.93
N LEU A 111 -2.30 14.18 6.81
CA LEU A 111 -1.98 12.75 6.78
C LEU A 111 -0.92 12.47 5.73
N LYS A 112 0.12 11.72 6.09
CA LYS A 112 1.11 11.17 5.17
C LYS A 112 0.70 9.75 4.79
N GLY A 113 0.63 9.46 3.49
CA GLY A 113 0.26 8.14 2.99
C GLY A 113 -1.12 7.69 3.49
N GLN A 114 -2.03 8.61 3.74
CA GLN A 114 -3.41 8.37 4.23
C GLN A 114 -3.53 7.80 5.66
N THR A 115 -2.44 7.44 6.30
CA THR A 115 -2.47 6.73 7.61
C THR A 115 -1.63 7.38 8.69
N GLN A 116 -0.54 8.03 8.36
CA GLN A 116 0.36 8.62 9.35
C GLN A 116 0.01 10.10 9.57
N PRO A 117 -0.45 10.50 10.76
CA PRO A 117 -0.81 11.88 11.01
C PRO A 117 0.43 12.79 11.12
N TYR A 118 0.32 14.01 10.61
CA TYR A 118 1.25 15.11 10.90
C TYR A 118 0.88 15.87 12.17
N ILE A 119 -0.32 15.61 12.69
CA ILE A 119 -0.88 16.33 13.84
C ILE A 119 -1.25 15.33 14.95
N THR A 120 -1.25 15.87 16.16
CA THR A 120 -1.73 15.15 17.35
C THR A 120 -2.68 16.05 18.12
N VAL A 121 -3.33 15.52 19.15
CA VAL A 121 -4.22 16.28 20.02
C VAL A 121 -3.81 16.14 21.47
N ASN A 122 -3.92 17.23 22.22
CA ASN A 122 -3.81 17.18 23.67
C ASN A 122 -5.19 16.84 24.26
N PRO A 123 -5.39 15.69 24.90
CA PRO A 123 -6.71 15.29 25.41
C PRO A 123 -7.25 16.23 26.50
N ALA A 124 -6.36 16.87 27.29
CA ALA A 124 -6.75 17.73 28.39
C ALA A 124 -7.19 19.12 27.92
N THR A 125 -6.47 19.71 26.95
CA THR A 125 -6.79 21.04 26.40
C THR A 125 -7.61 20.98 25.11
N LYS A 126 -7.75 19.79 24.52
CA LYS A 126 -8.38 19.54 23.21
C LYS A 126 -7.68 20.23 22.03
N GLU A 127 -6.51 20.79 22.27
CA GLU A 127 -5.75 21.50 21.23
C GLU A 127 -5.15 20.55 20.21
N ILE A 128 -5.20 20.91 18.93
CA ILE A 128 -4.55 20.21 17.82
C ILE A 128 -3.15 20.79 17.67
N MET A 129 -2.12 19.93 17.65
CA MET A 129 -0.72 20.32 17.55
C MET A 129 -0.04 19.62 16.40
N ILE A 130 0.90 20.30 15.74
CA ILE A 130 1.81 19.67 14.77
C ILE A 130 2.83 18.83 15.56
N LEU A 131 3.03 17.59 15.11
CA LEU A 131 3.97 16.66 15.76
C LEU A 131 5.39 17.24 15.85
N PRO A 132 6.13 17.01 16.96
CA PRO A 132 7.41 17.65 17.25
C PRO A 132 8.52 17.25 16.26
N ASP A 133 8.65 15.97 15.94
CA ASP A 133 9.79 15.42 15.19
C ASP A 133 9.39 14.87 13.83
N THR A 134 8.42 15.52 13.16
CA THR A 134 7.99 15.11 11.83
C THR A 134 8.55 16.02 10.75
N GLU A 135 8.91 15.45 9.61
CA GLU A 135 9.23 16.22 8.42
C GLU A 135 7.93 16.82 7.86
N LEU A 136 7.84 18.15 7.85
CA LEU A 136 6.64 18.86 7.42
C LEU A 136 6.46 18.76 5.90
N ASN A 137 5.22 18.58 5.47
CA ASN A 137 4.88 18.61 4.07
C ASN A 137 4.86 20.02 3.48
N VAL A 138 4.71 20.09 2.15
CA VAL A 138 4.73 21.37 1.42
C VAL A 138 3.60 22.30 1.82
N PHE A 139 2.41 21.80 2.19
CA PHE A 139 1.31 22.63 2.68
C PHE A 139 1.71 23.40 3.95
N MET A 140 2.26 22.71 4.93
CA MET A 140 2.66 23.31 6.19
C MET A 140 3.84 24.28 6.03
N THR A 141 4.86 23.86 5.27
CA THR A 141 6.08 24.69 5.07
C THR A 141 5.78 25.96 4.28
N THR A 142 4.94 25.89 3.25
CA THR A 142 4.54 27.06 2.46
C THR A 142 3.77 28.10 3.30
N LEU A 143 2.99 27.64 4.28
CA LEU A 143 2.30 28.53 5.21
C LEU A 143 3.17 28.96 6.40
N GLY A 144 4.44 28.56 6.45
CA GLY A 144 5.36 28.90 7.53
C GLY A 144 5.03 28.27 8.87
N LEU A 145 4.23 27.21 8.88
CA LEU A 145 3.95 26.40 10.06
C LEU A 145 5.18 25.61 10.45
N LYS A 146 5.30 25.29 11.74
CA LYS A 146 6.43 24.57 12.33
C LYS A 146 5.95 23.47 13.27
N ASN A 147 6.83 22.54 13.55
CA ASN A 147 6.62 21.53 14.60
C ASN A 147 6.27 22.24 15.93
N ASN A 148 5.40 21.62 16.71
CA ASN A 148 4.84 22.14 17.97
C ASN A 148 3.90 23.35 17.83
N ASP A 149 3.61 23.85 16.65
CA ASP A 149 2.54 24.84 16.51
C ASP A 149 1.20 24.23 16.92
N THR A 150 0.42 24.98 17.70
CA THR A 150 -0.97 24.63 18.01
C THR A 150 -1.89 25.26 16.98
N LEU A 151 -2.59 24.44 16.22
CA LEU A 151 -3.51 24.89 15.18
C LEU A 151 -4.85 25.28 15.81
N LEU A 152 -5.34 26.50 15.54
CA LEU A 152 -6.54 27.04 16.15
C LEU A 152 -7.69 27.18 15.15
N ALA A 153 -7.41 27.75 13.97
CA ALA A 153 -8.46 27.96 12.96
C ALA A 153 -7.91 27.92 11.54
N PHE A 154 -8.75 27.51 10.61
CA PHE A 154 -8.53 27.58 9.16
C PHE A 154 -9.68 28.34 8.51
N ASN A 155 -9.36 29.37 7.74
CA ASN A 155 -10.34 30.23 7.05
C ASN A 155 -11.47 30.75 7.97
N GLY A 156 -11.12 31.06 9.23
CA GLY A 156 -12.06 31.60 10.22
C GLY A 156 -12.93 30.57 10.94
N LYS A 157 -12.80 29.28 10.61
CA LYS A 157 -13.47 28.19 11.37
C LYS A 157 -12.46 27.63 12.40
N ASP A 158 -12.88 27.64 13.66
CA ASP A 158 -12.08 27.09 14.77
C ASP A 158 -12.14 25.56 14.79
N TYR A 159 -10.99 24.95 15.14
CA TYR A 159 -10.85 23.50 15.21
C TYR A 159 -10.16 23.05 16.50
N ASN A 160 -10.63 21.95 17.04
CA ASN A 160 -10.09 21.28 18.22
C ASN A 160 -10.40 19.76 18.14
N LEU A 161 -10.13 19.01 19.21
CA LEU A 161 -10.40 17.57 19.26
C LEU A 161 -11.86 17.22 18.93
N ASP A 162 -12.83 18.04 19.32
CA ASP A 162 -14.25 17.71 19.16
C ASP A 162 -14.71 17.76 17.68
N ASN A 163 -13.99 18.52 16.84
CA ASN A 163 -14.31 18.67 15.41
C ASN A 163 -13.11 18.44 14.48
N ILE A 164 -12.09 17.72 14.93
CA ILE A 164 -10.90 17.42 14.12
C ILE A 164 -11.25 16.66 12.80
N TYR A 165 -12.26 15.81 12.84
CA TYR A 165 -12.73 15.14 11.63
C TYR A 165 -13.27 16.10 10.58
N ASP A 166 -13.94 17.18 11.01
CA ASP A 166 -14.39 18.23 10.08
C ASP A 166 -13.19 18.91 9.41
N LEU A 167 -12.06 19.10 10.13
CA LEU A 167 -10.84 19.65 9.55
C LEU A 167 -10.28 18.70 8.47
N ILE A 168 -10.17 17.42 8.78
CA ILE A 168 -9.68 16.42 7.81
C ILE A 168 -10.60 16.38 6.59
N MET A 169 -11.92 16.32 6.78
CA MET A 169 -12.89 16.30 5.68
C MET A 169 -12.89 17.60 4.86
N ALA A 170 -12.72 18.75 5.51
CA ALA A 170 -12.57 20.02 4.80
C ALA A 170 -11.30 20.06 3.95
N SER A 171 -10.20 19.51 4.46
CA SER A 171 -8.91 19.53 3.78
C SER A 171 -8.89 18.72 2.48
N ILE A 172 -9.74 17.71 2.35
CA ILE A 172 -9.87 16.91 1.12
C ILE A 172 -10.39 17.76 -0.06
N ASN A 173 -11.15 18.82 0.24
CA ASN A 173 -11.74 19.68 -0.75
C ASN A 173 -10.87 20.89 -1.13
N TRP A 174 -9.75 21.10 -0.45
CA TRP A 174 -8.83 22.20 -0.77
C TRP A 174 -8.07 21.92 -2.05
N LYS A 175 -7.81 22.96 -2.82
CA LYS A 175 -7.13 22.87 -4.12
C LYS A 175 -5.88 23.75 -4.14
N ASP A 176 -4.90 23.36 -4.93
CA ASP A 176 -3.74 24.20 -5.20
C ASP A 176 -4.15 25.60 -5.64
N GLY A 177 -3.60 26.59 -4.98
CA GLY A 177 -3.86 27.99 -5.25
C GLY A 177 -5.01 28.63 -4.45
N ASP A 178 -5.83 27.85 -3.75
CA ASP A 178 -6.88 28.38 -2.87
C ASP A 178 -6.29 29.30 -1.83
N ALA A 179 -6.98 30.40 -1.51
CA ALA A 179 -6.58 31.29 -0.43
C ALA A 179 -6.76 30.57 0.93
N MET A 180 -5.73 30.65 1.76
CA MET A 180 -5.74 30.01 3.08
C MET A 180 -5.33 31.02 4.15
N THR A 181 -6.12 31.07 5.22
CA THR A 181 -5.79 31.80 6.44
C THR A 181 -5.70 30.78 7.57
N VAL A 182 -4.56 30.72 8.25
CA VAL A 182 -4.35 29.83 9.39
C VAL A 182 -4.08 30.66 10.64
N LYS A 183 -4.87 30.43 11.68
CA LYS A 183 -4.61 30.94 13.03
C LYS A 183 -3.97 29.82 13.86
N PHE A 184 -2.84 30.11 14.47
CA PHE A 184 -2.10 29.14 15.27
C PHE A 184 -1.42 29.79 16.46
N LYS A 185 -0.98 29.00 17.42
CA LYS A 185 -0.21 29.48 18.59
C LYS A 185 1.19 28.87 18.53
N ARG A 186 2.21 29.73 18.63
CA ARG A 186 3.64 29.37 18.70
C ARG A 186 4.26 30.04 19.89
N ASP A 187 4.95 29.29 20.74
CA ASP A 187 5.58 29.80 21.96
C ASP A 187 4.59 30.60 22.86
N GLY A 188 3.37 30.09 22.95
CA GLY A 188 2.29 30.68 23.72
C GLY A 188 1.63 31.92 23.10
N LYS A 189 2.08 32.39 21.92
CA LYS A 189 1.54 33.57 21.24
C LYS A 189 0.72 33.20 20.05
N GLU A 190 -0.49 33.76 19.96
CA GLU A 190 -1.34 33.59 18.77
C GLU A 190 -0.78 34.38 17.58
N GLN A 191 -0.78 33.75 16.44
CA GLN A 191 -0.34 34.28 15.16
C GLN A 191 -1.34 33.90 14.06
N THR A 192 -1.35 34.70 13.01
CA THR A 192 -2.17 34.40 11.83
C THR A 192 -1.30 34.55 10.58
N VAL A 193 -1.33 33.54 9.73
CA VAL A 193 -0.69 33.58 8.42
C VAL A 193 -1.75 33.53 7.33
N LYS A 194 -1.49 34.23 6.24
CA LYS A 194 -2.28 34.17 5.01
C LYS A 194 -1.37 33.68 3.89
N GLY A 195 -1.85 32.75 3.11
CA GLY A 195 -1.08 32.18 2.01
C GLY A 195 -2.00 31.49 1.01
N LYS A 196 -1.41 30.64 0.20
CA LYS A 196 -2.11 29.77 -0.73
C LYS A 196 -1.90 28.31 -0.36
N VAL A 197 -2.91 27.52 -0.62
CA VAL A 197 -2.80 26.06 -0.51
C VAL A 197 -1.81 25.56 -1.53
N VAL A 198 -0.89 24.71 -1.09
CA VAL A 198 -0.07 23.86 -1.95
C VAL A 198 -0.26 22.43 -1.43
N MET A 199 -0.96 21.63 -2.21
CA MET A 199 -1.28 20.27 -1.78
C MET A 199 -0.05 19.36 -1.80
N PRO A 200 0.15 18.54 -0.77
CA PRO A 200 1.15 17.49 -0.82
C PRO A 200 0.88 16.57 -2.02
N LYS A 201 1.95 16.04 -2.60
CA LYS A 201 1.86 15.03 -3.66
C LYS A 201 2.41 13.72 -3.15
N GLU A 202 1.69 12.65 -3.40
CA GLU A 202 2.07 11.28 -3.03
C GLU A 202 2.22 10.43 -4.30
N LYS A 203 3.12 9.44 -4.23
CA LYS A 203 3.39 8.50 -5.32
C LYS A 203 2.93 7.10 -4.95
#